data_aa6a67029c2a9dd9e03f5c5373f6e2d0
#
_entry.id   aa6a67029c2a9dd9e03f5c5373f6e2d0
#
_cell.length_a   1.000
_cell.length_b   1.000
_cell.length_c   1.000
_cell.angle_alpha   90.00
_cell.angle_beta   90.00
_cell.angle_gamma   90.00
#
_symmetry.space_group_name_H-M   'P 1'
#
loop_
_entity.id
_entity.type
_entity.pdbx_description
1 polymer ?
#
loop_
_entity_poly.entity_id
_entity_poly.type
_entity_poly.pdbx_seq_one_letter_code
_entity_poly.pdbx_strand_id
1 'polypeptide(L)'
;MSKNLIIQFFVPTDGYKDPTYNQIGVNEELYKYSTVSVKKYAERINADYQLVTESKINFIHPTFERFDLFFNDDWWTTYDHILYLDTDVIVWPNSPNVFLEHPSMDAFKPVFDRIARKNSLQYHEERSKGTCLEKFTPSILQQNRFNAGVFMLNKNCVDVMKPFLDYKVLAGDDN
;
A
#
# COMPACT_ATOMS: atom_id res chain seq x y z
N MET A 1 -11.37 10.43 21.08
CA MET A 1 -11.70 10.42 19.63
C MET A 1 -10.60 9.66 18.93
N SER A 2 -10.96 8.77 18.04
CA SER A 2 -9.98 8.01 17.23
C SER A 2 -9.18 8.98 16.38
N LYS A 3 -7.85 8.83 16.36
CA LYS A 3 -6.96 9.62 15.52
C LYS A 3 -6.63 8.86 14.24
N ASN A 4 -7.02 9.39 13.11
CA ASN A 4 -6.92 8.75 11.81
C ASN A 4 -5.89 9.45 10.92
N LEU A 5 -5.15 8.68 10.14
CA LEU A 5 -4.18 9.17 9.16
C LEU A 5 -4.55 8.68 7.76
N ILE A 6 -4.40 9.54 6.77
CA ILE A 6 -4.30 9.15 5.36
C ILE A 6 -2.86 9.37 4.91
N ILE A 7 -2.24 8.34 4.35
CA ILE A 7 -0.82 8.37 4.00
C ILE A 7 -0.61 7.94 2.55
N GLN A 8 0.32 8.64 1.89
CA GLN A 8 0.84 8.30 0.57
C GLN A 8 2.37 8.25 0.64
N PHE A 9 2.98 7.34 -0.13
CA PHE A 9 4.42 7.25 -0.28
C PHE A 9 4.79 7.62 -1.72
N PHE A 10 5.62 8.64 -1.86
CA PHE A 10 6.20 9.06 -3.12
C PHE A 10 7.70 9.24 -2.95
N VAL A 11 8.41 8.12 -2.92
CA VAL A 11 9.86 8.12 -2.77
C VAL A 11 10.48 8.13 -4.17
N PRO A 12 11.41 9.08 -4.44
CA PRO A 12 12.10 9.15 -5.74
C PRO A 12 12.81 7.84 -6.07
N THR A 13 12.78 7.44 -7.34
CA THR A 13 13.36 6.18 -7.81
C THR A 13 14.86 6.24 -8.08
N ASP A 14 15.49 7.40 -7.95
CA ASP A 14 16.88 7.69 -8.32
C ASP A 14 17.94 6.95 -7.47
N GLY A 15 17.59 6.00 -6.69
CA GLY A 15 18.52 5.19 -5.89
C GLY A 15 18.21 3.71 -5.90
N TYR A 16 17.11 3.32 -6.53
CA TYR A 16 16.70 1.91 -6.56
C TYR A 16 17.47 1.13 -7.63
N LYS A 17 17.96 -0.05 -7.23
CA LYS A 17 18.85 -0.87 -8.07
C LYS A 17 18.14 -1.57 -9.25
N ASP A 18 16.82 -1.57 -9.30
CA ASP A 18 16.06 -2.25 -10.35
C ASP A 18 15.92 -1.36 -11.60
N PRO A 19 16.65 -1.64 -12.69
CA PRO A 19 16.63 -0.83 -13.90
C PRO A 19 15.29 -0.87 -14.63
N THR A 20 14.40 -1.81 -14.34
CA THR A 20 13.08 -1.90 -14.99
C THR A 20 12.16 -0.75 -14.57
N TYR A 21 12.40 -0.13 -13.43
CA TYR A 21 11.59 0.98 -12.91
C TYR A 21 12.10 2.36 -13.32
N ASN A 22 13.36 2.50 -13.70
CA ASN A 22 13.91 3.74 -14.26
C ASN A 22 13.26 4.12 -15.62
N GLN A 23 12.49 3.20 -16.23
CA GLN A 23 11.81 3.42 -17.50
C GLN A 23 10.34 3.82 -17.36
N ILE A 24 9.75 3.64 -16.20
CA ILE A 24 8.39 4.07 -15.94
C ILE A 24 8.48 5.49 -15.40
N GLY A 25 8.47 6.46 -16.30
CA GLY A 25 8.42 7.87 -15.92
C GLY A 25 7.27 8.10 -14.94
N VAL A 26 7.59 8.66 -13.77
CA VAL A 26 6.57 9.09 -12.82
C VAL A 26 5.72 10.13 -13.53
N ASN A 27 4.42 9.89 -13.65
CA ASN A 27 3.52 10.91 -14.16
C ASN A 27 3.33 11.99 -13.07
N GLU A 28 4.19 13.01 -13.11
CA GLU A 28 4.19 14.10 -12.14
C GLU A 28 2.84 14.84 -12.06
N GLU A 29 2.10 14.90 -13.16
CA GLU A 29 0.78 15.52 -13.16
C GLU A 29 -0.21 14.68 -12.35
N LEU A 30 -0.26 13.37 -12.61
CA LEU A 30 -1.14 12.47 -11.89
C LEU A 30 -0.85 12.49 -10.38
N TYR A 31 0.42 12.46 -10.02
CA TYR A 31 0.88 12.61 -8.65
C TYR A 31 0.38 13.90 -8.00
N LYS A 32 0.51 15.06 -8.69
CA LYS A 32 0.02 16.35 -8.19
C LYS A 32 -1.50 16.35 -7.97
N TYR A 33 -2.26 15.81 -8.93
CA TYR A 33 -3.73 15.72 -8.78
C TYR A 33 -4.12 14.76 -7.66
N SER A 34 -3.47 13.62 -7.56
CA SER A 34 -3.69 12.65 -6.48
C SER A 34 -3.47 13.29 -5.12
N THR A 35 -2.30 13.84 -4.85
CA THR A 35 -1.96 14.43 -3.54
C THR A 35 -2.90 15.56 -3.14
N VAL A 36 -3.29 16.43 -4.08
CA VAL A 36 -4.26 17.49 -3.82
C VAL A 36 -5.63 16.93 -3.48
N SER A 37 -6.12 15.93 -4.22
CA SER A 37 -7.44 15.33 -3.99
C SER A 37 -7.50 14.61 -2.64
N VAL A 38 -6.45 13.84 -2.31
CA VAL A 38 -6.34 13.08 -1.06
C VAL A 38 -6.22 14.01 0.14
N LYS A 39 -5.41 15.09 0.04
CA LYS A 39 -5.30 16.09 1.10
C LYS A 39 -6.63 16.77 1.40
N LYS A 40 -7.37 17.21 0.36
CA LYS A 40 -8.71 17.78 0.53
C LYS A 40 -9.70 16.80 1.14
N TYR A 41 -9.59 15.52 0.80
CA TYR A 41 -10.42 14.48 1.38
C TYR A 41 -10.11 14.33 2.88
N ALA A 42 -8.83 14.25 3.27
CA ALA A 42 -8.40 14.16 4.66
C ALA A 42 -8.92 15.34 5.49
N GLU A 43 -8.75 16.57 4.99
CA GLU A 43 -9.26 17.79 5.63
C GLU A 43 -10.78 17.72 5.85
N ARG A 44 -11.54 17.28 4.83
CA ARG A 44 -13.00 17.19 4.89
C ARG A 44 -13.50 16.18 5.92
N ILE A 45 -12.78 15.07 6.11
CA ILE A 45 -13.18 14.02 7.05
C ILE A 45 -12.49 14.13 8.42
N ASN A 46 -11.75 15.21 8.65
CA ASN A 46 -11.01 15.49 9.89
C ASN A 46 -10.00 14.36 10.22
N ALA A 47 -9.24 13.94 9.22
CA ALA A 47 -8.10 13.04 9.35
C ALA A 47 -6.79 13.79 9.08
N ASP A 48 -5.69 13.34 9.70
CA ASP A 48 -4.36 13.84 9.36
C ASP A 48 -3.99 13.34 7.95
N TYR A 49 -3.17 14.12 7.24
CA TYR A 49 -2.61 13.73 5.94
C TYR A 49 -1.10 13.79 5.97
N GLN A 50 -0.46 12.73 5.46
CA GLN A 50 0.99 12.71 5.30
C GLN A 50 1.39 12.17 3.92
N LEU A 51 2.31 12.89 3.28
CA LEU A 51 3.04 12.45 2.10
C LEU A 51 4.48 12.15 2.52
N VAL A 52 4.89 10.90 2.39
CA VAL A 52 6.27 10.47 2.66
C VAL A 52 7.04 10.54 1.35
N THR A 53 8.11 11.33 1.34
CA THR A 53 8.96 11.57 0.15
C THR A 53 10.38 11.05 0.32
N GLU A 54 10.71 10.53 1.50
CA GLU A 54 12.03 9.98 1.82
C GLU A 54 11.87 8.58 2.39
N SER A 55 12.67 7.64 1.90
CA SER A 55 12.72 6.29 2.48
C SER A 55 13.39 6.32 3.83
N LYS A 56 12.77 5.69 4.83
CA LYS A 56 13.38 5.49 6.16
C LYS A 56 14.08 4.14 6.28
N ILE A 57 13.66 3.16 5.50
CA ILE A 57 14.07 1.76 5.61
C ILE A 57 14.96 1.32 4.44
N ASN A 58 14.99 2.09 3.34
CA ASN A 58 15.73 1.74 2.11
C ASN A 58 15.35 0.37 1.54
N PHE A 59 14.07 0.15 1.33
CA PHE A 59 13.61 -1.05 0.65
C PHE A 59 14.20 -1.18 -0.76
N ILE A 60 14.31 -2.41 -1.27
CA ILE A 60 14.85 -2.66 -2.63
C ILE A 60 13.99 -2.08 -3.74
N HIS A 61 12.77 -1.72 -3.45
CA HIS A 61 11.78 -1.29 -4.42
C HIS A 61 10.88 -0.18 -3.88
N PRO A 62 10.61 0.90 -4.64
CA PRO A 62 9.79 2.02 -4.16
C PRO A 62 8.37 1.61 -3.77
N THR A 63 7.79 0.59 -4.40
CA THR A 63 6.48 0.10 -3.99
C THR A 63 6.47 -0.60 -2.64
N PHE A 64 7.64 -0.94 -2.11
CA PHE A 64 7.76 -1.57 -0.78
C PHE A 64 7.81 -0.53 0.35
N GLU A 65 7.99 0.75 0.05
CA GLU A 65 7.98 1.82 1.06
C GLU A 65 6.71 1.81 1.93
N ARG A 66 5.57 1.39 1.38
CA ARG A 66 4.32 1.19 2.13
C ARG A 66 4.45 0.19 3.28
N PHE A 67 5.44 -0.71 3.24
CA PHE A 67 5.70 -1.67 4.33
C PHE A 67 6.34 -1.00 5.56
N ASP A 68 6.79 0.27 5.48
CA ASP A 68 7.14 1.07 6.66
C ASP A 68 6.01 1.06 7.71
N LEU A 69 4.76 0.99 7.27
CA LEU A 69 3.59 0.89 8.15
C LEU A 69 3.58 -0.38 9.02
N PHE A 70 4.32 -1.42 8.62
CA PHE A 70 4.39 -2.68 9.38
C PHE A 70 5.64 -2.78 10.25
N PHE A 71 6.71 -2.07 9.92
CA PHE A 71 7.99 -2.17 10.60
C PHE A 71 8.31 -0.99 11.52
N ASN A 72 7.66 0.15 11.30
CA ASN A 72 7.86 1.37 12.07
C ASN A 72 6.68 1.56 13.04
N ASP A 73 6.91 1.22 14.30
CA ASP A 73 5.88 1.31 15.36
C ASP A 73 5.49 2.75 15.71
N ASP A 74 6.26 3.77 15.31
CA ASP A 74 5.98 5.18 15.60
C ASP A 74 4.61 5.62 15.05
N TRP A 75 4.20 5.05 13.90
CA TRP A 75 2.88 5.32 13.34
C TRP A 75 1.75 4.99 14.31
N TRP A 76 1.90 3.86 15.01
CA TRP A 76 0.89 3.27 15.88
C TRP A 76 0.88 3.82 17.31
N THR A 77 1.87 4.65 17.66
CA THR A 77 1.84 5.44 18.91
C THR A 77 0.90 6.63 18.80
N THR A 78 0.62 7.08 17.58
CA THR A 78 -0.12 8.32 17.30
C THR A 78 -1.50 8.05 16.71
N TYR A 79 -1.62 7.03 15.84
CA TYR A 79 -2.83 6.79 15.06
C TYR A 79 -3.48 5.45 15.38
N ASP A 80 -4.81 5.47 15.46
CA ASP A 80 -5.61 4.27 15.64
C ASP A 80 -5.86 3.54 14.32
N HIS A 81 -6.05 4.33 13.23
CA HIS A 81 -6.27 3.81 11.88
C HIS A 81 -5.45 4.59 10.86
N ILE A 82 -4.92 3.88 9.88
CA ILE A 82 -4.19 4.44 8.75
C ILE A 82 -4.80 3.93 7.45
N LEU A 83 -5.22 4.87 6.58
CA LEU A 83 -5.60 4.60 5.20
C LEU A 83 -4.41 4.89 4.30
N TYR A 84 -3.88 3.85 3.65
CA TYR A 84 -2.88 3.98 2.61
C TYR A 84 -3.53 4.14 1.25
N LEU A 85 -3.04 5.09 0.46
CA LEU A 85 -3.43 5.32 -0.93
C LEU A 85 -2.20 5.49 -1.80
N ASP A 86 -2.13 4.76 -2.93
CA ASP A 86 -1.09 5.01 -3.95
C ASP A 86 -1.19 6.44 -4.50
N THR A 87 -0.09 6.98 -5.01
CA THR A 87 -0.01 8.35 -5.51
C THR A 87 -0.61 8.55 -6.91
N ASP A 88 -1.28 7.54 -7.45
CA ASP A 88 -2.10 7.59 -8.65
C ASP A 88 -3.62 7.50 -8.35
N VAL A 89 -3.99 7.43 -7.07
CA VAL A 89 -5.38 7.42 -6.63
C VAL A 89 -5.94 8.83 -6.53
N ILE A 90 -7.07 9.08 -7.17
CA ILE A 90 -7.83 10.34 -7.06
C ILE A 90 -9.09 10.08 -6.25
N VAL A 91 -9.29 10.83 -5.18
CA VAL A 91 -10.48 10.74 -4.34
C VAL A 91 -11.55 11.72 -4.82
N TRP A 92 -12.75 11.22 -5.05
CA TRP A 92 -13.88 12.08 -5.47
C TRP A 92 -14.29 13.04 -4.35
N PRO A 93 -14.74 14.27 -4.68
CA PRO A 93 -15.14 15.28 -3.68
C PRO A 93 -16.22 14.82 -2.71
N ASN A 94 -17.11 13.92 -3.15
CA ASN A 94 -18.24 13.43 -2.37
C ASN A 94 -17.99 12.01 -1.79
N SER A 95 -16.75 11.51 -1.80
CA SER A 95 -16.44 10.21 -1.20
C SER A 95 -16.82 10.22 0.29
N PRO A 96 -17.48 9.17 0.78
CA PRO A 96 -17.87 9.09 2.19
C PRO A 96 -16.64 9.04 3.12
N ASN A 97 -16.87 9.27 4.42
CA ASN A 97 -15.81 9.11 5.42
C ASN A 97 -15.57 7.62 5.68
N VAL A 98 -14.50 7.08 5.10
CA VAL A 98 -14.17 5.65 5.20
C VAL A 98 -13.99 5.16 6.63
N PHE A 99 -13.48 6.02 7.54
CA PHE A 99 -13.29 5.66 8.94
C PHE A 99 -14.60 5.56 9.71
N LEU A 100 -15.65 6.29 9.30
CA LEU A 100 -17.00 6.17 9.88
C LEU A 100 -17.76 4.98 9.31
N GLU A 101 -17.53 4.63 8.05
CA GLU A 101 -18.17 3.45 7.44
C GLU A 101 -17.60 2.13 7.97
N HIS A 102 -16.37 2.17 8.51
CA HIS A 102 -15.66 1.01 9.03
C HIS A 102 -15.08 1.27 10.43
N PRO A 103 -15.93 1.61 11.43
CA PRO A 103 -15.45 2.04 12.76
C PRO A 103 -14.82 0.91 13.58
N SER A 104 -15.24 -0.33 13.36
CA SER A 104 -14.70 -1.51 14.05
C SER A 104 -13.79 -2.29 13.11
N MET A 105 -12.59 -1.77 12.91
CA MET A 105 -11.61 -2.45 12.08
C MET A 105 -10.74 -3.38 12.89
N ASP A 106 -11.23 -4.59 13.08
CA ASP A 106 -10.42 -5.69 13.61
C ASP A 106 -9.71 -6.49 12.49
N ALA A 107 -9.77 -5.98 11.25
CA ALA A 107 -9.22 -6.68 10.09
C ALA A 107 -8.68 -5.70 9.03
N PHE A 108 -7.67 -6.14 8.32
CA PHE A 108 -7.19 -5.53 7.08
C PHE A 108 -8.35 -5.39 6.09
N LYS A 109 -8.57 -4.17 5.58
CA LYS A 109 -9.62 -3.85 4.60
C LYS A 109 -8.99 -3.49 3.25
N PRO A 110 -8.69 -4.47 2.40
CA PRO A 110 -8.21 -4.21 1.05
C PRO A 110 -9.37 -3.88 0.12
N VAL A 111 -9.07 -3.13 -0.92
CA VAL A 111 -9.95 -3.04 -2.09
C VAL A 111 -9.68 -4.24 -2.98
N PHE A 112 -10.69 -5.06 -3.22
CA PHE A 112 -10.54 -6.19 -4.11
C PHE A 112 -10.50 -5.74 -5.57
N ASP A 113 -9.51 -6.22 -6.30
CA ASP A 113 -9.43 -6.04 -7.75
C ASP A 113 -10.49 -6.93 -8.43
N ARG A 114 -11.61 -6.33 -8.82
CA ARG A 114 -12.71 -7.04 -9.53
C ARG A 114 -12.39 -7.31 -11.00
N ILE A 115 -11.35 -6.70 -11.52
CA ILE A 115 -10.96 -6.86 -12.93
C ILE A 115 -9.93 -7.99 -13.03
N ALA A 116 -10.35 -9.22 -12.72
CA ALA A 116 -9.59 -10.40 -13.10
C ALA A 116 -9.65 -10.54 -14.63
N ARG A 117 -8.68 -9.98 -15.34
CA ARG A 117 -8.54 -10.21 -16.79
C ARG A 117 -8.31 -11.70 -17.01
N LYS A 118 -8.98 -12.28 -18.01
CA LYS A 118 -8.85 -13.71 -18.39
C LYS A 118 -7.38 -14.15 -18.56
N ASN A 119 -6.49 -13.23 -18.92
CA ASN A 119 -5.05 -13.48 -19.12
C ASN A 119 -4.21 -13.34 -17.83
N SER A 120 -4.83 -12.99 -16.70
CA SER A 120 -4.07 -12.75 -15.46
C SER A 120 -3.59 -14.02 -14.79
N LEU A 121 -4.29 -15.15 -14.98
CA LEU A 121 -3.89 -16.46 -14.45
C LEU A 121 -2.55 -16.90 -15.02
N GLN A 122 -2.43 -16.95 -16.35
CA GLN A 122 -1.19 -17.33 -17.02
C GLN A 122 -0.03 -16.43 -16.64
N TYR A 123 -0.27 -15.11 -16.56
CA TYR A 123 0.74 -14.15 -16.13
C TYR A 123 1.22 -14.40 -14.69
N HIS A 124 0.30 -14.78 -13.77
CA HIS A 124 0.69 -15.06 -12.38
C HIS A 124 1.33 -16.43 -12.22
N GLU A 125 0.87 -17.44 -12.97
CA GLU A 125 1.54 -18.73 -13.04
C GLU A 125 2.99 -18.60 -13.51
N GLU A 126 3.22 -17.80 -14.54
CA GLU A 126 4.57 -17.55 -15.07
C GLU A 126 5.45 -16.80 -14.06
N ARG A 127 4.92 -15.80 -13.37
CA ARG A 127 5.68 -15.02 -12.37
C ARG A 127 5.87 -15.74 -11.04
N SER A 128 5.03 -16.67 -10.69
CA SER A 128 5.17 -17.46 -9.45
C SER A 128 6.18 -18.60 -9.57
N LYS A 129 6.57 -18.98 -10.79
CA LYS A 129 7.55 -20.05 -11.03
C LYS A 129 8.86 -19.77 -10.31
N GLY A 130 9.31 -20.74 -9.52
CA GLY A 130 10.53 -20.62 -8.72
C GLY A 130 10.39 -19.80 -7.45
N THR A 131 9.21 -19.28 -7.13
CA THR A 131 8.95 -18.53 -5.90
C THR A 131 8.15 -19.38 -4.90
N CYS A 132 8.06 -18.92 -3.64
CA CYS A 132 7.20 -19.56 -2.64
C CYS A 132 5.71 -19.58 -3.04
N LEU A 133 5.29 -18.71 -3.96
CA LEU A 133 3.92 -18.63 -4.45
C LEU A 133 3.55 -19.73 -5.45
N GLU A 134 4.53 -20.44 -6.04
CA GLU A 134 4.30 -21.54 -6.98
C GLU A 134 3.47 -22.69 -6.36
N LYS A 135 3.53 -22.82 -5.04
CA LYS A 135 2.76 -23.84 -4.29
C LYS A 135 1.28 -23.52 -4.16
N PHE A 136 0.86 -22.31 -4.45
CA PHE A 136 -0.55 -21.92 -4.36
C PHE A 136 -1.25 -22.24 -5.68
N THR A 137 -2.44 -22.81 -5.57
CA THR A 137 -3.24 -23.06 -6.77
C THR A 137 -3.70 -21.74 -7.40
N PRO A 138 -3.75 -21.66 -8.74
CA PRO A 138 -4.20 -20.44 -9.43
C PRO A 138 -5.53 -19.89 -8.93
N SER A 139 -6.46 -20.78 -8.54
CA SER A 139 -7.77 -20.40 -7.99
C SER A 139 -7.66 -19.65 -6.65
N ILE A 140 -6.72 -20.03 -5.79
CA ILE A 140 -6.49 -19.35 -4.51
C ILE A 140 -5.91 -17.97 -4.76
N LEU A 141 -4.93 -17.85 -5.66
CA LEU A 141 -4.33 -16.57 -6.04
C LEU A 141 -5.36 -15.62 -6.66
N GLN A 142 -6.33 -16.15 -7.43
CA GLN A 142 -7.41 -15.34 -8.01
C GLN A 142 -8.41 -14.83 -6.98
N GLN A 143 -8.80 -15.67 -6.04
CA GLN A 143 -9.85 -15.34 -5.07
C GLN A 143 -9.41 -14.31 -4.03
N ASN A 144 -8.11 -14.27 -3.73
CA ASN A 144 -7.55 -13.45 -2.66
C ASN A 144 -6.76 -12.24 -3.17
N ARG A 145 -6.91 -11.86 -4.44
CA ARG A 145 -6.26 -10.67 -4.98
C ARG A 145 -6.90 -9.41 -4.45
N PHE A 146 -6.08 -8.55 -3.91
CA PHE A 146 -6.48 -7.21 -3.54
C PHE A 146 -5.60 -6.17 -4.25
N ASN A 147 -6.15 -4.98 -4.42
CA ASN A 147 -5.39 -3.85 -4.92
C ASN A 147 -4.50 -3.34 -3.78
N ALA A 148 -3.20 -3.49 -3.93
CA ALA A 148 -2.24 -3.05 -2.92
C ALA A 148 -2.08 -1.52 -2.86
N GLY A 149 -2.70 -0.78 -3.77
CA GLY A 149 -2.68 0.69 -3.80
C GLY A 149 -3.72 1.36 -2.91
N VAL A 150 -4.65 0.59 -2.33
CA VAL A 150 -5.69 1.10 -1.43
C VAL A 150 -5.96 0.08 -0.33
N PHE A 151 -5.57 0.40 0.89
CA PHE A 151 -5.90 -0.43 2.05
C PHE A 151 -5.93 0.38 3.34
N MET A 152 -6.66 -0.12 4.31
CA MET A 152 -6.75 0.48 5.64
C MET A 152 -6.30 -0.52 6.69
N LEU A 153 -5.55 -0.04 7.68
CA LEU A 153 -4.94 -0.80 8.76
C LEU A 153 -5.26 -0.20 10.12
N ASN A 154 -5.19 -1.04 11.14
CA ASN A 154 -4.98 -0.66 12.52
C ASN A 154 -3.81 -1.45 13.13
N LYS A 155 -3.41 -1.15 14.35
CA LYS A 155 -2.28 -1.82 15.01
C LYS A 155 -2.48 -3.34 15.11
N ASN A 156 -3.69 -3.82 15.41
CA ASN A 156 -3.97 -5.25 15.50
C ASN A 156 -3.73 -5.97 14.17
N CYS A 157 -4.13 -5.34 13.04
CA CYS A 157 -3.85 -5.90 11.70
C CYS A 157 -2.34 -6.01 11.44
N VAL A 158 -1.58 -5.00 11.84
CA VAL A 158 -0.13 -4.98 11.69
C VAL A 158 0.51 -6.10 12.49
N ASP A 159 0.14 -6.25 13.74
CA ASP A 159 0.69 -7.29 14.64
C ASP A 159 0.41 -8.71 14.12
N VAL A 160 -0.75 -8.92 13.49
CA VAL A 160 -1.10 -10.20 12.85
C VAL A 160 -0.32 -10.43 11.56
N MET A 161 -0.11 -9.38 10.74
CA MET A 161 0.51 -9.52 9.42
C MET A 161 2.05 -9.47 9.46
N LYS A 162 2.63 -8.69 10.37
CA LYS A 162 4.08 -8.48 10.48
C LYS A 162 4.91 -9.79 10.50
N PRO A 163 4.50 -10.87 11.21
CA PRO A 163 5.23 -12.13 11.20
C PRO A 163 5.33 -12.82 9.84
N PHE A 164 4.48 -12.47 8.88
CA PHE A 164 4.48 -13.04 7.52
C PHE A 164 5.29 -12.20 6.53
N LEU A 165 5.81 -11.04 6.96
CA LEU A 165 6.62 -10.16 6.14
C LEU A 165 8.10 -10.38 6.47
N ASP A 166 8.87 -10.81 5.48
CA ASP A 166 10.31 -10.96 5.63
C ASP A 166 11.00 -9.62 5.34
N TYR A 167 11.40 -8.93 6.41
CA TYR A 167 12.10 -7.64 6.31
C TYR A 167 13.39 -7.74 5.47
N LYS A 168 14.16 -8.83 5.61
CA LYS A 168 15.43 -8.99 4.88
C LYS A 168 15.19 -9.08 3.38
N VAL A 169 14.18 -9.87 2.97
CA VAL A 169 13.79 -9.95 1.55
C VAL A 169 13.35 -8.60 1.02
N LEU A 170 12.57 -7.84 1.79
CA LEU A 170 12.07 -6.53 1.37
C LEU A 170 13.17 -5.46 1.33
N ALA A 171 14.15 -5.55 2.21
CA ALA A 171 15.32 -4.64 2.25
C ALA A 171 16.46 -5.07 1.30
N GLY A 172 16.39 -6.29 0.76
CA GLY A 172 17.44 -6.80 -0.12
C GLY A 172 18.72 -7.23 0.60
N ASP A 173 18.59 -7.58 1.87
CA ASP A 173 19.71 -8.01 2.74
C ASP A 173 19.98 -9.53 2.66
N ASP A 174 19.59 -10.18 1.57
CA ASP A 174 19.90 -11.59 1.29
C ASP A 174 21.40 -11.75 0.95
N ASN A 175 22.26 -11.71 1.98
CA ASN A 175 23.65 -12.14 1.95
C ASN A 175 23.93 -13.11 3.11
#